data_6aeaa8176d2cc369a0b473aab59b3169
#
_entry.id   6aeaa8176d2cc369a0b473aab59b3169
#
_cell.length_a   1.000
_cell.length_b   1.000
_cell.length_c   1.000
_cell.angle_alpha   90.00
_cell.angle_beta   90.00
_cell.angle_gamma   90.00
#
_symmetry.space_group_name_H-M   'P 1'
#
loop_
_entity.id
_entity.type
_entity.pdbx_description
1 polymer ?
#
loop_
_entity_poly.entity_id
_entity_poly.type
_entity_poly.pdbx_seq_one_letter_code
_entity_poly.pdbx_strand_id
1 'polypeptide(L)'
;MEIKQPNKKLKQMKKMFKKTLFQILALMILATATSCSIFALPKQEIQIEPGIYILVSFSINDESLRSYFNEANHYGAKLVMRGLVGEKFGRNRFAETKTKLEKVGINIDINPNLFKQFGIKQVPAVVVVNTDKTIKKISGHITLKKALEIMEVKTSGKST
;
A
#
# COMPACT_ATOMS: atom_id res chain seq x y z
N MET A 1 -11.61 -18.29 -85.32
CA MET A 1 -11.19 -18.46 -83.92
C MET A 1 -10.94 -17.09 -83.31
N GLU A 2 -11.97 -16.49 -82.67
CA GLU A 2 -11.96 -15.09 -82.22
C GLU A 2 -11.53 -15.00 -80.79
N ILE A 3 -10.35 -14.46 -80.53
CA ILE A 3 -9.82 -14.29 -79.22
C ILE A 3 -10.40 -13.04 -78.61
N LYS A 4 -11.37 -13.23 -77.72
CA LYS A 4 -12.10 -12.15 -76.98
C LYS A 4 -11.08 -11.43 -76.01
N GLN A 5 -10.78 -10.18 -76.39
CA GLN A 5 -9.95 -9.28 -75.60
C GLN A 5 -10.53 -9.05 -74.16
N PRO A 6 -9.79 -9.16 -73.08
CA PRO A 6 -10.33 -8.94 -71.74
C PRO A 6 -10.72 -7.48 -71.57
N ASN A 7 -11.97 -7.26 -71.20
CA ASN A 7 -12.65 -5.98 -71.03
C ASN A 7 -11.82 -5.00 -70.15
N LYS A 8 -11.28 -3.93 -70.76
CA LYS A 8 -10.51 -2.86 -70.12
C LYS A 8 -11.23 -2.27 -68.90
N LYS A 9 -12.56 -2.21 -68.89
CA LYS A 9 -13.39 -1.75 -67.77
C LYS A 9 -13.24 -2.64 -66.52
N LEU A 10 -13.12 -3.95 -66.70
CA LEU A 10 -12.98 -4.91 -65.61
C LEU A 10 -11.62 -4.78 -64.91
N LYS A 11 -10.55 -4.47 -65.65
CA LYS A 11 -9.23 -4.20 -65.10
C LYS A 11 -9.20 -2.89 -64.31
N GLN A 12 -9.86 -1.85 -64.79
CA GLN A 12 -9.96 -0.57 -64.07
C GLN A 12 -10.79 -0.70 -62.79
N MET A 13 -11.91 -1.40 -62.83
CA MET A 13 -12.71 -1.64 -61.62
C MET A 13 -11.93 -2.40 -60.56
N LYS A 14 -11.19 -3.45 -60.93
CA LYS A 14 -10.32 -4.19 -59.98
C LYS A 14 -9.22 -3.31 -59.37
N LYS A 15 -8.67 -2.35 -60.14
CA LYS A 15 -7.61 -1.44 -59.66
C LYS A 15 -8.18 -0.38 -58.71
N MET A 16 -9.38 0.09 -58.92
CA MET A 16 -10.08 1.01 -58.02
C MET A 16 -10.49 0.30 -56.72
N PHE A 17 -11.01 -0.90 -56.83
CA PHE A 17 -11.43 -1.70 -55.69
C PHE A 17 -10.23 -2.06 -54.74
N LYS A 18 -9.05 -2.34 -55.32
CA LYS A 18 -7.83 -2.53 -54.55
C LYS A 18 -7.37 -1.24 -53.83
N LYS A 19 -7.49 -0.08 -54.49
CA LYS A 19 -7.11 1.20 -53.87
C LYS A 19 -8.03 1.57 -52.69
N THR A 20 -9.35 1.42 -52.87
CA THR A 20 -10.32 1.70 -51.79
C THR A 20 -10.20 0.71 -50.65
N LEU A 21 -9.97 -0.58 -50.93
CA LEU A 21 -9.75 -1.60 -49.91
C LEU A 21 -8.47 -1.32 -49.09
N PHE A 22 -7.40 -0.87 -49.78
CA PHE A 22 -6.15 -0.52 -49.10
C PHE A 22 -6.28 0.75 -48.23
N GLN A 23 -7.07 1.73 -48.67
CA GLN A 23 -7.36 2.93 -47.87
C GLN A 23 -8.21 2.63 -46.64
N ILE A 24 -9.21 1.74 -46.76
CA ILE A 24 -10.04 1.33 -45.62
C ILE A 24 -9.22 0.53 -44.63
N LEU A 25 -8.32 -0.37 -45.09
CA LEU A 25 -7.44 -1.13 -44.24
C LEU A 25 -6.44 -0.23 -43.50
N ALA A 26 -5.88 0.78 -44.17
CA ALA A 26 -5.00 1.77 -43.58
C ALA A 26 -5.70 2.63 -42.50
N LEU A 27 -6.95 3.01 -42.72
CA LEU A 27 -7.76 3.74 -41.75
C LEU A 27 -8.12 2.89 -40.54
N MET A 28 -8.39 1.60 -40.72
CA MET A 28 -8.64 0.65 -39.61
C MET A 28 -7.42 0.45 -38.73
N ILE A 29 -6.21 0.41 -39.30
CA ILE A 29 -4.94 0.26 -38.52
C ILE A 29 -4.66 1.54 -37.73
N LEU A 30 -5.00 2.73 -38.27
CA LEU A 30 -4.77 3.99 -37.56
C LEU A 30 -5.74 4.18 -36.38
N ALA A 31 -6.95 3.59 -36.42
CA ALA A 31 -7.96 3.68 -35.39
C ALA A 31 -7.64 2.79 -34.15
N THR A 32 -6.78 1.77 -34.29
CA THR A 32 -6.40 0.88 -33.18
C THR A 32 -5.22 1.38 -32.35
N ALA A 33 -4.53 2.43 -32.79
CA ALA A 33 -3.34 2.95 -32.09
C ALA A 33 -3.66 3.90 -30.92
N THR A 34 -4.92 4.31 -30.71
CA THR A 34 -5.28 5.33 -29.70
C THR A 34 -5.93 4.78 -28.43
N SER A 35 -6.01 3.47 -28.22
CA SER A 35 -6.70 2.89 -27.05
C SER A 35 -5.79 2.15 -26.07
N CYS A 36 -4.49 2.43 -26.04
CA CYS A 36 -3.65 2.00 -24.92
C CYS A 36 -3.60 3.11 -23.85
N SER A 37 -4.76 3.47 -23.30
CA SER A 37 -4.81 4.10 -22.00
C SER A 37 -4.29 3.07 -21.02
N ILE A 38 -3.02 3.19 -20.65
CA ILE A 38 -2.44 2.50 -19.52
C ILE A 38 -3.33 2.88 -18.33
N PHE A 39 -4.17 1.95 -17.91
CA PHE A 39 -4.92 2.04 -16.65
C PHE A 39 -3.85 1.91 -15.56
N ALA A 40 -3.15 3.02 -15.30
CA ALA A 40 -2.33 3.15 -14.12
C ALA A 40 -3.32 3.06 -12.96
N LEU A 41 -3.41 1.87 -12.35
CA LEU A 41 -4.09 1.70 -11.07
C LEU A 41 -3.57 2.81 -10.15
N PRO A 42 -4.44 3.65 -9.58
CA PRO A 42 -4.00 4.67 -8.66
C PRO A 42 -3.23 3.95 -7.57
N LYS A 43 -1.93 4.21 -7.46
CA LYS A 43 -1.12 3.81 -6.32
C LYS A 43 -1.83 4.42 -5.12
N GLN A 44 -2.55 3.60 -4.38
CA GLN A 44 -3.28 4.03 -3.20
C GLN A 44 -2.23 4.51 -2.19
N GLU A 45 -1.95 5.80 -2.24
CA GLU A 45 -1.08 6.46 -1.29
C GLU A 45 -1.87 6.50 0.02
N ILE A 46 -1.54 5.55 0.91
CA ILE A 46 -2.17 5.51 2.22
C ILE A 46 -1.81 6.81 2.90
N GLN A 47 -2.81 7.64 3.12
CA GLN A 47 -2.67 8.91 3.86
C GLN A 47 -2.29 8.55 5.29
N ILE A 48 -1.06 8.91 5.67
CA ILE A 48 -0.60 8.74 7.05
C ILE A 48 -1.12 9.93 7.85
N GLU A 49 -1.94 9.65 8.85
CA GLU A 49 -2.45 10.67 9.75
C GLU A 49 -1.33 11.17 10.68
N PRO A 50 -1.28 12.47 10.99
CA PRO A 50 -0.43 12.98 12.05
C PRO A 50 -0.71 12.29 13.38
N GLY A 51 0.33 11.96 14.13
CA GLY A 51 0.17 11.28 15.41
C GLY A 51 1.40 10.49 15.83
N ILE A 52 1.28 9.81 16.96
CA ILE A 52 2.32 8.96 17.53
C ILE A 52 1.95 7.51 17.25
N TYR A 53 2.90 6.73 16.76
CA TYR A 53 2.74 5.33 16.45
C TYR A 53 3.79 4.51 17.18
N ILE A 54 3.39 3.46 17.85
CA ILE A 54 4.27 2.46 18.45
C ILE A 54 4.13 1.18 17.61
N LEU A 55 5.22 0.80 16.93
CA LEU A 55 5.22 -0.35 16.05
C LEU A 55 5.88 -1.53 16.75
N VAL A 56 5.13 -2.63 16.88
CA VAL A 56 5.54 -3.82 17.63
C VAL A 56 5.31 -5.10 16.83
N SER A 57 5.74 -6.22 17.37
CA SER A 57 5.40 -7.56 16.85
C SER A 57 5.27 -8.55 17.99
N PHE A 58 4.72 -9.72 17.74
CA PHE A 58 4.64 -10.81 18.73
C PHE A 58 5.99 -11.46 19.09
N SER A 59 7.10 -11.01 18.52
CA SER A 59 8.44 -11.38 18.98
C SER A 59 8.84 -10.70 20.30
N ILE A 60 8.11 -9.66 20.71
CA ILE A 60 8.25 -8.98 21.99
C ILE A 60 7.46 -9.78 23.04
N ASN A 61 7.98 -9.89 24.26
CA ASN A 61 7.29 -10.59 25.34
C ASN A 61 5.97 -9.89 25.73
N ASP A 62 5.06 -10.66 26.33
CA ASP A 62 3.70 -10.21 26.62
C ASP A 62 3.68 -9.04 27.64
N GLU A 63 4.60 -9.00 28.58
CA GLU A 63 4.74 -7.91 29.55
C GLU A 63 5.14 -6.59 28.89
N SER A 64 6.14 -6.63 28.02
CA SER A 64 6.56 -5.45 27.24
C SER A 64 5.45 -4.97 26.28
N LEU A 65 4.71 -5.90 25.65
CA LEU A 65 3.57 -5.53 24.83
C LEU A 65 2.49 -4.79 25.62
N ARG A 66 2.19 -5.27 26.84
CA ARG A 66 1.26 -4.62 27.75
C ARG A 66 1.77 -3.24 28.20
N SER A 67 3.06 -3.12 28.48
CA SER A 67 3.68 -1.83 28.82
C SER A 67 3.52 -0.82 27.69
N TYR A 68 3.85 -1.20 26.44
CA TYR A 68 3.65 -0.33 25.27
C TYR A 68 2.18 0.02 25.03
N PHE A 69 1.25 -0.89 25.31
CA PHE A 69 -0.18 -0.60 25.22
C PHE A 69 -0.62 0.46 26.23
N ASN A 70 -0.16 0.33 27.49
CA ASN A 70 -0.46 1.31 28.54
C ASN A 70 0.15 2.68 28.20
N GLU A 71 1.40 2.71 27.73
CA GLU A 71 2.02 3.95 27.27
C GLU A 71 1.27 4.55 26.07
N ALA A 72 0.85 3.73 25.11
CA ALA A 72 0.06 4.19 23.96
C ALA A 72 -1.25 4.88 24.42
N ASN A 73 -1.97 4.26 25.35
CA ASN A 73 -3.20 4.84 25.90
C ASN A 73 -2.93 6.15 26.66
N HIS A 74 -1.84 6.20 27.44
CA HIS A 74 -1.49 7.40 28.22
C HIS A 74 -1.13 8.59 27.32
N TYR A 75 -0.41 8.37 26.24
CA TYR A 75 0.04 9.43 25.32
C TYR A 75 -0.85 9.63 24.09
N GLY A 76 -1.95 8.90 23.98
CA GLY A 76 -2.81 8.94 22.79
C GLY A 76 -2.13 8.42 21.53
N ALA A 77 -1.17 7.49 21.68
CA ALA A 77 -0.47 6.88 20.57
C ALA A 77 -1.24 5.68 20.01
N LYS A 78 -1.04 5.38 18.73
CA LYS A 78 -1.58 4.18 18.08
C LYS A 78 -0.57 3.03 18.21
N LEU A 79 -0.98 1.93 18.86
CA LEU A 79 -0.17 0.71 18.90
C LEU A 79 -0.47 -0.12 17.65
N VAL A 80 0.57 -0.42 16.85
CA VAL A 80 0.41 -1.05 15.54
C VAL A 80 1.31 -2.27 15.41
N MET A 81 0.74 -3.35 14.88
CA MET A 81 1.44 -4.61 14.63
C MET A 81 1.61 -4.88 13.13
N ARG A 82 2.73 -5.53 12.77
CA ARG A 82 3.03 -5.85 11.37
C ARG A 82 2.08 -6.88 10.77
N GLY A 83 1.60 -7.82 11.56
CA GLY A 83 0.79 -8.93 11.04
C GLY A 83 0.33 -9.89 12.12
N LEU A 84 -0.31 -10.97 11.67
CA LEU A 84 -0.92 -11.99 12.51
C LEU A 84 0.12 -12.97 13.08
N VAL A 85 -0.20 -13.61 14.20
CA VAL A 85 0.53 -14.74 14.78
C VAL A 85 0.46 -15.97 13.87
N GLY A 86 1.36 -16.92 14.04
CA GLY A 86 1.33 -18.24 13.41
C GLY A 86 2.03 -18.29 12.05
N GLU A 87 2.00 -19.45 11.42
CA GLU A 87 2.64 -19.70 10.14
C GLU A 87 2.01 -18.87 9.01
N LYS A 88 2.83 -18.47 8.04
CA LYS A 88 2.44 -17.54 6.97
C LYS A 88 1.19 -17.95 6.19
N PHE A 89 0.89 -19.26 6.13
CA PHE A 89 -0.26 -19.83 5.42
C PHE A 89 -1.27 -20.56 6.31
N GLY A 90 -1.15 -20.44 7.64
CA GLY A 90 -2.07 -21.07 8.60
C GLY A 90 -3.49 -20.52 8.49
N ARG A 91 -4.49 -21.42 8.46
CA ARG A 91 -5.91 -21.05 8.31
C ARG A 91 -6.46 -20.32 9.54
N ASN A 92 -5.92 -20.59 10.72
CA ASN A 92 -6.45 -20.09 11.99
C ASN A 92 -5.74 -18.85 12.54
N ARG A 93 -4.86 -18.22 11.76
CA ARG A 93 -4.02 -17.11 12.22
C ARG A 93 -4.79 -15.95 12.86
N PHE A 94 -5.96 -15.64 12.33
CA PHE A 94 -6.79 -14.60 12.91
C PHE A 94 -7.30 -14.96 14.30
N ALA A 95 -7.83 -16.19 14.46
CA ALA A 95 -8.30 -16.68 15.75
C ALA A 95 -7.17 -16.77 16.78
N GLU A 96 -6.01 -17.30 16.38
CA GLU A 96 -4.81 -17.37 17.24
C GLU A 96 -4.35 -15.98 17.67
N THR A 97 -4.34 -15.02 16.74
CA THR A 97 -4.00 -13.63 17.04
C THR A 97 -4.97 -13.03 18.05
N LYS A 98 -6.27 -13.21 17.82
CA LYS A 98 -7.31 -12.73 18.72
C LYS A 98 -7.15 -13.33 20.13
N THR A 99 -7.02 -14.63 20.24
CA THR A 99 -6.81 -15.32 21.52
C THR A 99 -5.55 -14.81 22.24
N LYS A 100 -4.46 -14.58 21.52
CA LYS A 100 -3.24 -14.03 22.10
C LYS A 100 -3.44 -12.60 22.60
N LEU A 101 -4.11 -11.75 21.85
CA LEU A 101 -4.39 -10.36 22.25
C LEU A 101 -5.30 -10.32 23.49
N GLU A 102 -6.32 -11.16 23.52
CA GLU A 102 -7.23 -11.31 24.68
C GLU A 102 -6.46 -11.78 25.92
N LYS A 103 -5.57 -12.77 25.79
CA LYS A 103 -4.73 -13.27 26.88
C LYS A 103 -3.80 -12.17 27.43
N VAL A 104 -3.21 -11.36 26.56
CA VAL A 104 -2.34 -10.24 26.97
C VAL A 104 -3.18 -9.08 27.51
N GLY A 105 -4.46 -8.98 27.16
CA GLY A 105 -5.37 -7.91 27.57
C GLY A 105 -5.09 -6.58 26.86
N ILE A 106 -4.74 -6.65 25.57
CA ILE A 106 -4.43 -5.47 24.75
C ILE A 106 -5.30 -5.43 23.49
N ASN A 107 -5.55 -4.21 23.02
CA ASN A 107 -6.13 -3.96 21.70
C ASN A 107 -5.08 -3.28 20.82
N ILE A 108 -4.98 -3.72 19.54
CA ILE A 108 -3.90 -3.30 18.66
C ILE A 108 -4.35 -3.31 17.20
N ASP A 109 -3.91 -2.33 16.45
CA ASP A 109 -4.14 -2.26 15.01
C ASP A 109 -3.15 -3.15 14.26
N ILE A 110 -3.63 -3.87 13.24
CA ILE A 110 -2.78 -4.67 12.36
C ILE A 110 -2.66 -3.96 11.02
N ASN A 111 -1.51 -3.32 10.79
CA ASN A 111 -1.28 -2.57 9.56
C ASN A 111 0.15 -2.77 9.03
N PRO A 112 0.38 -3.77 8.17
CA PRO A 112 1.70 -4.03 7.58
C PRO A 112 2.19 -2.91 6.67
N ASN A 113 1.28 -2.09 6.13
CA ASN A 113 1.64 -1.02 5.21
C ASN A 113 2.35 0.13 5.92
N LEU A 114 1.98 0.45 7.15
CA LEU A 114 2.68 1.47 7.94
C LEU A 114 4.16 1.09 8.17
N PHE A 115 4.46 -0.19 8.39
CA PHE A 115 5.85 -0.66 8.52
C PHE A 115 6.67 -0.42 7.25
N LYS A 116 6.05 -0.61 6.08
CA LYS A 116 6.70 -0.34 4.79
C LYS A 116 6.90 1.16 4.58
N GLN A 117 5.87 1.97 4.82
CA GLN A 117 5.89 3.42 4.64
C GLN A 117 6.92 4.10 5.55
N PHE A 118 6.99 3.69 6.82
CA PHE A 118 7.98 4.20 7.76
C PHE A 118 9.37 3.57 7.61
N GLY A 119 9.51 2.54 6.75
CA GLY A 119 10.77 1.81 6.57
C GLY A 119 11.26 1.13 7.84
N ILE A 120 10.34 0.54 8.64
CA ILE A 120 10.66 -0.11 9.92
C ILE A 120 11.24 -1.49 9.68
N LYS A 121 12.50 -1.66 10.09
CA LYS A 121 13.23 -2.93 9.98
C LYS A 121 13.28 -3.68 11.33
N GLN A 122 13.30 -2.96 12.43
CA GLN A 122 13.39 -3.49 13.79
C GLN A 122 12.24 -2.99 14.64
N VAL A 123 11.76 -3.82 15.56
CA VAL A 123 10.74 -3.50 16.55
C VAL A 123 11.27 -3.81 17.97
N PRO A 124 10.80 -3.10 18.98
CA PRO A 124 9.83 -2.00 18.93
C PRO A 124 10.39 -0.74 18.25
N ALA A 125 9.50 0.07 17.67
CA ALA A 125 9.87 1.35 17.10
C ALA A 125 8.78 2.39 17.40
N VAL A 126 9.20 3.60 17.74
CA VAL A 126 8.32 4.75 17.92
C VAL A 126 8.46 5.66 16.71
N VAL A 127 7.34 6.06 16.14
CA VAL A 127 7.28 6.98 15.00
C VAL A 127 6.35 8.13 15.34
N VAL A 128 6.81 9.34 15.10
CA VAL A 128 6.00 10.55 15.22
C VAL A 128 5.84 11.19 13.87
N VAL A 129 4.60 11.36 13.46
CA VAL A 129 4.21 12.05 12.24
C VAL A 129 3.64 13.41 12.64
N ASN A 130 4.30 14.47 12.28
CA ASN A 130 3.86 15.82 12.56
C ASN A 130 2.77 16.27 11.55
N THR A 131 2.09 17.36 11.84
CA THR A 131 1.09 17.97 10.96
C THR A 131 1.67 18.47 9.64
N ASP A 132 2.95 18.86 9.63
CA ASP A 132 3.72 19.22 8.43
C ASP A 132 4.22 18.01 7.62
N LYS A 133 3.77 16.79 8.00
CA LYS A 133 4.18 15.50 7.41
C LYS A 133 5.64 15.11 7.66
N THR A 134 6.38 15.84 8.50
CA THR A 134 7.72 15.38 8.92
C THR A 134 7.60 14.14 9.78
N ILE A 135 8.51 13.18 9.58
CA ILE A 135 8.51 11.89 10.28
C ILE A 135 9.80 11.77 11.08
N LYS A 136 9.65 11.63 12.40
CA LYS A 136 10.74 11.27 13.29
C LYS A 136 10.55 9.83 13.74
N LYS A 137 11.62 9.05 13.85
CA LYS A 137 11.55 7.65 14.29
C LYS A 137 12.75 7.22 15.11
N ILE A 138 12.50 6.35 16.07
CA ILE A 138 13.52 5.70 16.89
C ILE A 138 13.15 4.22 17.06
N SER A 139 14.12 3.33 16.98
CA SER A 139 13.92 1.88 17.17
C SER A 139 14.74 1.38 18.33
N GLY A 140 14.21 0.39 19.05
CA GLY A 140 14.85 -0.24 20.21
C GLY A 140 13.92 -0.29 21.43
N HIS A 141 14.34 -1.02 22.45
CA HIS A 141 13.62 -1.09 23.73
C HIS A 141 13.78 0.24 24.48
N ILE A 142 12.84 1.14 24.26
CA ILE A 142 12.81 2.46 24.87
C ILE A 142 11.37 2.80 25.27
N THR A 143 11.18 3.46 26.39
CA THR A 143 9.86 3.96 26.80
C THR A 143 9.40 5.05 25.84
N LEU A 144 8.09 5.16 25.63
CA LEU A 144 7.53 6.20 24.78
C LEU A 144 7.92 7.60 25.27
N LYS A 145 7.87 7.83 26.58
CA LYS A 145 8.33 9.09 27.20
C LYS A 145 9.74 9.46 26.75
N LYS A 146 10.68 8.54 26.88
CA LYS A 146 12.08 8.78 26.51
C LYS A 146 12.26 8.95 25.00
N ALA A 147 11.53 8.21 24.19
CA ALA A 147 11.55 8.37 22.74
C ALA A 147 11.07 9.78 22.33
N LEU A 148 9.99 10.27 22.91
CA LEU A 148 9.46 11.62 22.66
C LEU A 148 10.40 12.73 23.10
N GLU A 149 11.07 12.57 24.24
CA GLU A 149 12.11 13.49 24.70
C GLU A 149 13.27 13.58 23.71
N ILE A 150 13.79 12.42 23.25
CA ILE A 150 14.90 12.37 22.26
C ILE A 150 14.48 13.00 20.93
N MET A 151 13.22 12.80 20.51
CA MET A 151 12.69 13.37 19.27
C MET A 151 12.26 14.83 19.42
N GLU A 152 12.40 15.43 20.60
CA GLU A 152 11.99 16.82 20.90
C GLU A 152 10.52 17.09 20.54
N VAL A 153 9.66 16.14 20.85
CA VAL A 153 8.22 16.26 20.63
C VAL A 153 7.57 16.87 21.87
N LYS A 154 7.03 18.07 21.75
CA LYS A 154 6.22 18.67 22.82
C LYS A 154 4.89 17.90 22.86
N THR A 155 4.74 17.02 23.82
CA THR A 155 3.44 16.43 24.13
C THR A 155 2.70 17.40 25.02
N SER A 156 1.56 17.92 24.56
CA SER A 156 0.61 18.54 25.48
C SER A 156 0.02 17.41 26.33
N GLY A 157 0.71 17.12 27.45
CA GLY A 157 0.25 16.15 28.42
C GLY A 157 -1.13 16.56 28.90
N LYS A 158 -2.10 15.64 28.76
CA LYS A 158 -3.36 15.73 29.48
C LYS A 158 -3.00 15.50 30.95
N SER A 159 -2.71 16.60 31.64
CA SER A 159 -2.59 16.63 33.10
C SER A 159 -3.99 16.33 33.63
N THR A 160 -4.15 15.20 34.25
CA THR A 160 -5.29 14.88 35.11
C THR A 160 -4.93 15.31 36.52
#